data_117e1a4596c637dc556cf54d4cf45de8
#
_entry.id   117e1a4596c637dc556cf54d4cf45de8
#
_cell.length_a   1.000
_cell.length_b   1.000
_cell.length_c   1.000
_cell.angle_alpha   90.00
_cell.angle_beta   90.00
_cell.angle_gamma   90.00
#
_symmetry.space_group_name_H-M   'P 1'
#
loop_
_entity.id
_entity.type
_entity.pdbx_description
1 polymer ?
#
loop_
_entity_poly.entity_id
_entity_poly.type
_entity_poly.pdbx_seq_one_letter_code
_entity_poly.pdbx_strand_id
1 'polypeptide(L)'
;MFSASLRQPSFCRILLLVCGVIVAGLVILGVTQDRNVVEKIGTALVMPTGVLWILLLTLTIQLWLPHHQNYTGRPGRMAATLCFLLFTISGNGFVSDRLADALESEYLHIDPMQEAPLDVVIVLGGGGGPGANGRQQGNSSGDRLILAAQLYHQKIAKKFICTGQRIASMNSSGVDPAVASRDILLNLGVPDSAIEMMGGRNTSEEMRELAGRSRDSKARIGLLTSAWHLPRAMRLANRNGLQPIPLPADFRSGPRSNGFTTGQIVESMLPNGSVLGSNWSLAKEFLGMLLGR
;
A
#
# COMPACT_ATOMS: atom_id res chain seq x y z
N MET A 1 -35.05 32.42 41.13
CA MET A 1 -34.14 31.33 40.67
C MET A 1 -34.07 31.38 39.15
N PHE A 2 -33.09 32.08 38.60
CA PHE A 2 -32.84 32.15 37.15
C PHE A 2 -32.08 30.85 36.79
N SER A 3 -32.77 29.89 36.19
CA SER A 3 -32.15 28.76 35.52
C SER A 3 -31.47 29.34 34.26
N ALA A 4 -30.18 29.54 34.30
CA ALA A 4 -29.39 29.84 33.10
C ALA A 4 -29.45 28.60 32.20
N SER A 5 -30.33 28.63 31.21
CA SER A 5 -30.37 27.69 30.12
C SER A 5 -29.02 27.81 29.39
N LEU A 6 -28.06 26.98 29.76
CA LEU A 6 -26.79 26.84 29.02
C LEU A 6 -27.17 26.42 27.59
N ARG A 7 -27.09 27.38 26.65
CA ARG A 7 -27.33 27.12 25.23
C ARG A 7 -26.45 25.94 24.79
N GLN A 8 -27.06 24.93 24.21
CA GLN A 8 -26.37 23.75 23.68
C GLN A 8 -25.24 24.20 22.76
N PRO A 9 -24.03 23.65 22.89
CA PRO A 9 -22.97 23.93 21.93
C PRO A 9 -23.41 23.36 20.58
N SER A 10 -23.63 24.23 19.60
CA SER A 10 -23.93 23.81 18.23
C SER A 10 -22.71 23.09 17.63
N PHE A 11 -22.94 22.21 16.63
CA PHE A 11 -21.86 21.56 15.87
C PHE A 11 -20.78 22.57 15.46
N CYS A 12 -21.19 23.74 14.96
CA CYS A 12 -20.26 24.80 14.56
C CYS A 12 -19.36 25.30 15.70
N ARG A 13 -19.87 25.39 16.93
CA ARG A 13 -19.05 25.80 18.07
C ARG A 13 -18.01 24.76 18.45
N ILE A 14 -18.39 23.48 18.41
CA ILE A 14 -17.46 22.38 18.69
C ILE A 14 -16.41 22.30 17.57
N LEU A 15 -16.81 22.43 16.30
CA LEU A 15 -15.91 22.49 15.17
C LEU A 15 -14.91 23.65 15.31
N LEU A 16 -15.35 24.85 15.68
CA LEU A 16 -14.47 25.98 15.91
C LEU A 16 -13.46 25.71 17.04
N LEU A 17 -13.87 25.04 18.10
CA LEU A 17 -12.97 24.64 19.18
C LEU A 17 -11.94 23.61 18.71
N VAL A 18 -12.37 22.57 17.98
CA VAL A 18 -11.48 21.57 17.40
C VAL A 18 -10.47 22.23 16.46
N CYS A 19 -10.93 23.07 15.54
CA CYS A 19 -10.05 23.84 14.65
C CYS A 19 -9.09 24.75 15.42
N GLY A 20 -9.55 25.43 16.47
CA GLY A 20 -8.72 26.25 17.34
C GLY A 20 -7.58 25.47 18.02
N VAL A 21 -7.88 24.26 18.52
CA VAL A 21 -6.86 23.37 19.10
C VAL A 21 -5.86 22.93 18.04
N ILE A 22 -6.34 22.59 16.84
CA ILE A 22 -5.47 22.20 15.70
C ILE A 22 -4.54 23.37 15.32
N VAL A 23 -5.09 24.56 15.19
CA VAL A 23 -4.28 25.78 14.86
C VAL A 23 -3.25 26.05 15.95
N ALA A 24 -3.63 25.94 17.23
CA ALA A 24 -2.67 26.09 18.33
C ALA A 24 -1.54 25.04 18.25
N GLY A 25 -1.86 23.81 17.93
CA GLY A 25 -0.88 22.74 17.68
C GLY A 25 0.06 23.07 16.53
N LEU A 26 -0.47 23.57 15.40
CA LEU A 26 0.34 24.01 14.25
C LEU A 26 1.26 25.18 14.60
N VAL A 27 0.81 26.13 15.40
CA VAL A 27 1.66 27.24 15.89
C VAL A 27 2.80 26.70 16.76
N ILE A 28 2.53 25.78 17.68
CA ILE A 28 3.56 25.16 18.52
C ILE A 28 4.58 24.42 17.64
N LEU A 29 4.13 23.66 16.65
CA LEU A 29 5.00 23.01 15.68
C LEU A 29 5.84 24.02 14.89
N GLY A 30 5.27 25.16 14.51
CA GLY A 30 5.97 26.21 13.78
C GLY A 30 7.08 26.89 14.57
N VAL A 31 6.99 26.86 15.90
CA VAL A 31 8.05 27.38 16.79
C VAL A 31 9.13 26.32 17.07
N THR A 32 8.77 25.03 17.07
CA THR A 32 9.64 23.93 17.51
C THR A 32 10.23 23.11 16.36
N GLN A 33 9.64 23.18 15.17
CA GLN A 33 10.00 22.36 14.01
C GLN A 33 10.27 23.23 12.78
N ASP A 34 10.82 22.63 11.73
CA ASP A 34 11.00 23.25 10.43
C ASP A 34 9.67 23.68 9.80
N ARG A 35 9.66 24.80 9.07
CA ARG A 35 8.49 25.32 8.35
C ARG A 35 7.85 24.26 7.43
N ASN A 36 8.66 23.44 6.75
CA ASN A 36 8.16 22.42 5.85
C ASN A 36 7.33 21.35 6.57
N VAL A 37 7.62 21.06 7.85
CA VAL A 37 6.83 20.13 8.67
C VAL A 37 5.42 20.71 8.88
N VAL A 38 5.33 22.01 9.21
CA VAL A 38 4.04 22.68 9.41
C VAL A 38 3.23 22.73 8.11
N GLU A 39 3.89 23.04 6.99
CA GLU A 39 3.25 23.07 5.66
C GLU A 39 2.69 21.68 5.27
N LYS A 40 3.45 20.61 5.48
CA LYS A 40 2.99 19.23 5.24
C LYS A 40 1.79 18.85 6.10
N ILE A 41 1.87 19.09 7.41
CA ILE A 41 0.79 18.75 8.35
C ILE A 41 -0.44 19.62 8.06
N GLY A 42 -0.26 20.91 7.82
CA GLY A 42 -1.33 21.82 7.44
C GLY A 42 -2.03 21.37 6.14
N THR A 43 -1.25 21.00 5.14
CA THR A 43 -1.79 20.45 3.88
C THR A 43 -2.58 19.17 4.12
N ALA A 44 -2.07 18.23 4.92
CA ALA A 44 -2.78 16.99 5.25
C ALA A 44 -4.15 17.25 5.91
N LEU A 45 -4.24 18.26 6.76
CA LEU A 45 -5.49 18.63 7.46
C LEU A 45 -6.53 19.29 6.55
N VAL A 46 -6.11 20.02 5.50
CA VAL A 46 -7.04 20.66 4.55
C VAL A 46 -7.38 19.77 3.36
N MET A 47 -6.65 18.67 3.14
CA MET A 47 -7.02 17.65 2.16
C MET A 47 -8.32 16.94 2.56
N PRO A 48 -9.07 16.35 1.60
CA PRO A 48 -10.36 15.72 1.89
C PRO A 48 -10.35 14.72 3.04
N THR A 49 -9.27 13.94 3.18
CA THR A 49 -9.09 13.00 4.29
C THR A 49 -8.99 13.72 5.65
N GLY A 50 -8.20 14.78 5.74
CA GLY A 50 -8.05 15.57 6.95
C GLY A 50 -9.35 16.29 7.33
N VAL A 51 -10.02 16.90 6.36
CA VAL A 51 -11.33 17.56 6.59
C VAL A 51 -12.36 16.55 7.10
N LEU A 52 -12.47 15.38 6.46
CA LEU A 52 -13.39 14.33 6.91
C LEU A 52 -13.05 13.85 8.33
N TRP A 53 -11.77 13.71 8.65
CA TRP A 53 -11.32 13.32 9.99
C TRP A 53 -11.73 14.34 11.05
N ILE A 54 -11.55 15.65 10.78
CA ILE A 54 -11.96 16.74 11.66
C ILE A 54 -13.48 16.72 11.89
N LEU A 55 -14.27 16.50 10.82
CA LEU A 55 -15.72 16.44 10.89
C LEU A 55 -16.20 15.23 11.71
N LEU A 56 -15.59 14.05 11.49
CA LEU A 56 -15.91 12.84 12.26
C LEU A 56 -15.54 12.99 13.74
N LEU A 57 -14.37 13.58 14.02
CA LEU A 57 -13.95 13.90 15.39
C LEU A 57 -14.95 14.85 16.07
N THR A 58 -15.32 15.93 15.39
CA THR A 58 -16.28 16.91 15.89
C THR A 58 -17.63 16.29 16.17
N LEU A 59 -18.14 15.46 15.25
CA LEU A 59 -19.40 14.73 15.41
C LEU A 59 -19.33 13.78 16.60
N THR A 60 -18.25 13.04 16.72
CA THR A 60 -18.04 12.09 17.84
C THR A 60 -18.05 12.84 19.16
N ILE A 61 -17.28 13.92 19.30
CA ILE A 61 -17.26 14.77 20.51
C ILE A 61 -18.67 15.27 20.81
N GLN A 62 -19.39 15.81 19.83
CA GLN A 62 -20.75 16.34 20.02
C GLN A 62 -21.71 15.30 20.59
N LEU A 63 -21.68 14.09 20.03
CA LEU A 63 -22.59 13.02 20.45
C LEU A 63 -22.31 12.47 21.87
N TRP A 64 -21.07 12.63 22.36
CA TRP A 64 -20.69 12.27 23.72
C TRP A 64 -20.96 13.36 24.76
N LEU A 65 -21.26 14.60 24.35
CA LEU A 65 -21.65 15.64 25.29
C LEU A 65 -23.00 15.33 26.00
N PRO A 66 -23.13 15.63 27.29
CA PRO A 66 -24.30 15.21 28.10
C PRO A 66 -25.66 15.60 27.50
N HIS A 67 -25.74 16.76 26.86
CA HIS A 67 -26.97 17.28 26.25
C HIS A 67 -27.49 16.47 25.06
N HIS A 68 -26.63 15.78 24.32
CA HIS A 68 -27.03 14.98 23.16
C HIS A 68 -27.31 13.50 23.50
N GLN A 69 -27.00 13.09 24.73
CA GLN A 69 -27.15 11.69 25.14
C GLN A 69 -28.60 11.19 25.10
N ASN A 70 -29.57 12.09 25.27
CA ASN A 70 -30.98 11.75 25.27
C ASN A 70 -31.58 11.59 23.86
N TYR A 71 -30.94 12.15 22.82
CA TYR A 71 -31.46 12.15 21.43
C TYR A 71 -30.92 11.02 20.56
N THR A 72 -29.69 10.57 20.77
CA THR A 72 -29.01 9.61 19.87
C THR A 72 -28.89 8.21 20.45
N GLY A 73 -29.18 8.02 21.75
CA GLY A 73 -28.97 6.74 22.41
C GLY A 73 -27.51 6.23 22.38
N ARG A 74 -27.23 5.16 23.13
CA ARG A 74 -25.93 4.51 23.16
C ARG A 74 -25.47 4.00 21.79
N PRO A 75 -26.32 3.34 20.96
CA PRO A 75 -25.90 2.79 19.67
C PRO A 75 -25.37 3.85 18.70
N GLY A 76 -26.02 5.01 18.59
CA GLY A 76 -25.59 6.08 17.68
C GLY A 76 -24.21 6.66 18.04
N ARG A 77 -23.96 6.85 19.36
CA ARG A 77 -22.65 7.30 19.85
C ARG A 77 -21.55 6.29 19.57
N MET A 78 -21.82 5.01 19.81
CA MET A 78 -20.88 3.94 19.54
C MET A 78 -20.58 3.82 18.05
N ALA A 79 -21.61 3.94 17.18
CA ALA A 79 -21.43 3.91 15.74
C ALA A 79 -20.54 5.07 15.24
N ALA A 80 -20.79 6.30 15.71
CA ALA A 80 -19.94 7.45 15.35
C ALA A 80 -18.50 7.26 15.81
N THR A 81 -18.29 6.79 17.05
CA THR A 81 -16.95 6.49 17.57
C THR A 81 -16.27 5.41 16.75
N LEU A 82 -16.97 4.34 16.40
CA LEU A 82 -16.42 3.27 15.56
C LEU A 82 -16.03 3.78 14.17
N CYS A 83 -16.89 4.58 13.54
CA CYS A 83 -16.56 5.19 12.24
C CYS A 83 -15.31 6.08 12.32
N PHE A 84 -15.22 6.93 13.35
CA PHE A 84 -14.05 7.77 13.59
C PHE A 84 -12.76 6.94 13.78
N LEU A 85 -12.83 5.91 14.63
CA LEU A 85 -11.68 5.03 14.92
C LEU A 85 -11.27 4.24 13.69
N LEU A 86 -12.22 3.62 12.98
CA LEU A 86 -11.92 2.88 11.74
C LEU A 86 -11.27 3.77 10.70
N PHE A 87 -11.79 4.98 10.50
CA PHE A 87 -11.20 5.92 9.56
C PHE A 87 -9.78 6.34 9.98
N THR A 88 -9.59 6.66 11.27
CA THR A 88 -8.28 7.03 11.82
C THR A 88 -7.27 5.90 11.68
N ILE A 89 -7.64 4.68 12.08
CA ILE A 89 -6.76 3.50 12.01
C ILE A 89 -6.42 3.16 10.55
N SER A 90 -7.42 3.20 9.66
CA SER A 90 -7.20 2.87 8.25
C SER A 90 -6.24 3.82 7.53
N GLY A 91 -6.19 5.08 7.94
CA GLY A 91 -5.29 6.09 7.35
C GLY A 91 -4.01 6.33 8.16
N ASN A 92 -3.75 5.58 9.22
CA ASN A 92 -2.64 5.79 10.15
C ASN A 92 -1.34 5.19 9.63
N GLY A 93 -0.26 6.00 9.62
CA GLY A 93 1.06 5.58 9.14
C GLY A 93 1.68 4.47 9.99
N PHE A 94 1.58 4.54 11.31
CA PHE A 94 2.12 3.49 12.18
C PHE A 94 1.42 2.14 11.97
N VAL A 95 0.12 2.15 11.65
CA VAL A 95 -0.60 0.92 11.28
C VAL A 95 -0.07 0.38 9.96
N SER A 96 0.18 1.26 8.97
CA SER A 96 0.77 0.89 7.70
C SER A 96 2.13 0.21 7.88
N ASP A 97 3.00 0.82 8.66
CA ASP A 97 4.34 0.28 8.94
C ASP A 97 4.26 -1.09 9.60
N ARG A 98 3.37 -1.27 10.57
CA ARG A 98 3.19 -2.57 11.25
C ARG A 98 2.63 -3.65 10.33
N LEU A 99 1.69 -3.31 9.45
CA LEU A 99 1.16 -4.25 8.47
C LEU A 99 2.22 -4.62 7.42
N ALA A 100 3.00 -3.64 6.95
CA ALA A 100 4.10 -3.88 6.03
C ALA A 100 5.18 -4.76 6.69
N ASP A 101 5.66 -4.41 7.89
CA ASP A 101 6.63 -5.20 8.65
C ASP A 101 6.18 -6.65 8.82
N ALA A 102 4.90 -6.89 9.13
CA ALA A 102 4.38 -8.24 9.31
C ALA A 102 4.42 -9.10 8.03
N LEU A 103 4.37 -8.47 6.85
CA LEU A 103 4.45 -9.16 5.56
C LEU A 103 5.89 -9.27 5.05
N GLU A 104 6.71 -8.25 5.29
CA GLU A 104 8.01 -8.08 4.65
C GLU A 104 9.20 -8.55 5.51
N SER A 105 9.02 -8.71 6.83
CA SER A 105 10.12 -8.99 7.78
C SER A 105 10.94 -10.21 7.42
N GLU A 106 10.32 -11.24 6.83
CA GLU A 106 11.01 -12.47 6.39
C GLU A 106 11.98 -12.20 5.22
N TYR A 107 11.72 -11.15 4.42
CA TYR A 107 12.46 -10.86 3.20
C TYR A 107 13.44 -9.70 3.31
N LEU A 108 13.52 -9.02 4.46
CA LEU A 108 14.38 -7.84 4.66
C LEU A 108 15.88 -8.13 4.51
N HIS A 109 16.30 -9.37 4.74
CA HIS A 109 17.70 -9.78 4.65
C HIS A 109 18.10 -10.24 3.25
N ILE A 110 17.14 -10.33 2.31
CA ILE A 110 17.39 -10.80 0.95
C ILE A 110 17.74 -9.61 0.08
N ASP A 111 18.93 -9.64 -0.50
CA ASP A 111 19.34 -8.72 -1.57
C ASP A 111 19.37 -9.49 -2.90
N PRO A 112 18.39 -9.27 -3.78
CA PRO A 112 18.34 -9.95 -5.09
C PRO A 112 19.58 -9.72 -5.95
N MET A 113 20.32 -8.63 -5.71
CA MET A 113 21.53 -8.31 -6.45
C MET A 113 22.76 -9.14 -6.02
N GLN A 114 22.66 -9.87 -4.92
CA GLN A 114 23.69 -10.79 -4.42
C GLN A 114 23.39 -12.26 -4.75
N GLU A 115 22.28 -12.53 -5.46
CA GLU A 115 21.92 -13.88 -5.82
C GLU A 115 22.89 -14.50 -6.83
N ALA A 116 23.12 -15.80 -6.70
CA ALA A 116 23.81 -16.58 -7.71
C ALA A 116 22.98 -16.63 -9.01
N PRO A 117 23.62 -16.81 -10.20
CA PRO A 117 22.91 -16.71 -11.47
C PRO A 117 21.64 -17.57 -11.54
N LEU A 118 20.56 -16.94 -12.00
CA LEU A 118 19.23 -17.52 -12.18
C LEU A 118 18.99 -17.83 -13.66
N ASP A 119 18.40 -18.98 -13.95
CA ASP A 119 18.08 -19.37 -15.32
C ASP A 119 16.86 -18.61 -15.83
N VAL A 120 15.86 -18.41 -14.95
CA VAL A 120 14.65 -17.66 -15.28
C VAL A 120 14.15 -16.91 -14.06
N VAL A 121 13.65 -15.71 -14.25
CA VAL A 121 12.97 -14.89 -13.24
C VAL A 121 11.52 -14.67 -13.65
N ILE A 122 10.61 -15.08 -12.79
CA ILE A 122 9.17 -14.83 -12.95
C ILE A 122 8.89 -13.44 -12.38
N VAL A 123 8.45 -12.52 -13.23
CA VAL A 123 8.04 -11.17 -12.84
C VAL A 123 6.52 -11.12 -12.75
N LEU A 124 5.98 -11.11 -11.54
CA LEU A 124 4.53 -11.05 -11.36
C LEU A 124 3.97 -9.71 -11.85
N GLY A 125 2.87 -9.79 -12.57
CA GLY A 125 2.21 -8.65 -13.20
C GLY A 125 1.75 -7.56 -12.21
N GLY A 126 1.34 -6.41 -12.75
CA GLY A 126 0.82 -5.29 -11.97
C GLY A 126 1.85 -4.19 -11.62
N GLY A 127 3.09 -4.29 -12.13
CA GLY A 127 4.12 -3.25 -11.96
C GLY A 127 4.03 -2.09 -12.97
N GLY A 128 3.17 -2.18 -13.97
CA GLY A 128 3.02 -1.15 -14.98
C GLY A 128 1.70 -1.19 -15.73
N GLY A 129 1.48 -0.20 -16.57
CA GLY A 129 0.30 -0.07 -17.41
C GLY A 129 0.37 1.12 -18.36
N PRO A 130 -0.62 1.30 -19.25
CA PRO A 130 -0.62 2.38 -20.21
C PRO A 130 -0.86 3.74 -19.55
N GLY A 131 -0.06 4.72 -19.89
CA GLY A 131 -0.31 6.13 -19.60
C GLY A 131 -1.33 6.74 -20.58
N ALA A 132 -1.83 7.94 -20.26
CA ALA A 132 -2.77 8.67 -21.10
C ALA A 132 -2.21 8.99 -22.52
N ASN A 133 -0.90 9.02 -22.64
CA ASN A 133 -0.19 9.22 -23.93
C ASN A 133 0.10 7.91 -24.67
N GLY A 134 -0.46 6.79 -24.25
CA GLY A 134 -0.27 5.46 -24.85
C GLY A 134 1.07 4.77 -24.51
N ARG A 135 2.02 5.47 -23.84
CA ARG A 135 3.30 4.87 -23.40
C ARG A 135 3.06 3.99 -22.18
N GLN A 136 3.68 2.81 -22.16
CA GLN A 136 3.71 2.00 -20.94
C GLN A 136 4.60 2.66 -19.89
N GLN A 137 4.12 2.68 -18.66
CA GLN A 137 4.80 3.32 -17.53
C GLN A 137 4.67 2.47 -16.27
N GLY A 138 5.69 2.54 -15.40
CA GLY A 138 5.64 1.95 -14.07
C GLY A 138 4.59 2.65 -13.20
N ASN A 139 3.92 1.90 -12.37
CA ASN A 139 3.02 2.39 -11.33
C ASN A 139 3.69 2.33 -9.95
N SER A 140 2.91 2.40 -8.86
CA SER A 140 3.44 2.31 -7.49
C SER A 140 4.20 1.01 -7.17
N SER A 141 4.06 -0.03 -7.99
CA SER A 141 4.80 -1.29 -7.88
C SER A 141 5.79 -1.49 -9.04
N GLY A 142 6.18 -0.42 -9.70
CA GLY A 142 7.09 -0.40 -10.85
C GLY A 142 8.53 -0.81 -10.53
N ASP A 143 8.92 -0.77 -9.27
CA ASP A 143 10.24 -1.21 -8.81
C ASP A 143 10.56 -2.66 -9.20
N ARG A 144 9.55 -3.53 -9.31
CA ARG A 144 9.72 -4.90 -9.86
C ARG A 144 10.37 -4.91 -11.24
N LEU A 145 9.98 -3.96 -12.10
CA LEU A 145 10.48 -3.89 -13.47
C LEU A 145 11.89 -3.28 -13.50
N ILE A 146 12.16 -2.33 -12.62
CA ILE A 146 13.49 -1.76 -12.43
C ILE A 146 14.45 -2.84 -11.96
N LEU A 147 14.10 -3.58 -10.91
CA LEU A 147 14.90 -4.68 -10.39
C LEU A 147 15.11 -5.78 -11.44
N ALA A 148 14.06 -6.15 -12.21
CA ALA A 148 14.20 -7.12 -13.29
C ALA A 148 15.26 -6.69 -14.34
N ALA A 149 15.24 -5.41 -14.76
CA ALA A 149 16.23 -4.88 -15.68
C ALA A 149 17.63 -4.87 -15.06
N GLN A 150 17.77 -4.52 -13.77
CA GLN A 150 19.04 -4.56 -13.06
C GLN A 150 19.62 -5.99 -13.01
N LEU A 151 18.80 -6.99 -12.67
CA LEU A 151 19.18 -8.39 -12.65
C LEU A 151 19.67 -8.87 -14.03
N TYR A 152 19.04 -8.39 -15.12
CA TYR A 152 19.48 -8.69 -16.47
C TYR A 152 20.86 -8.07 -16.75
N HIS A 153 21.03 -6.78 -16.55
CA HIS A 153 22.27 -6.07 -16.86
C HIS A 153 23.45 -6.53 -16.02
N GLN A 154 23.19 -6.98 -14.78
CA GLN A 154 24.20 -7.59 -13.90
C GLN A 154 24.46 -9.08 -14.22
N LYS A 155 23.79 -9.65 -15.24
CA LYS A 155 23.91 -11.06 -15.64
C LYS A 155 23.50 -12.07 -14.55
N ILE A 156 22.71 -11.62 -13.59
CA ILE A 156 22.13 -12.47 -12.52
C ILE A 156 20.96 -13.27 -13.10
N ALA A 157 20.16 -12.67 -13.99
CA ALA A 157 19.07 -13.35 -14.67
C ALA A 157 19.27 -13.36 -16.19
N LYS A 158 19.02 -14.51 -16.84
CA LYS A 158 19.16 -14.69 -18.28
C LYS A 158 17.85 -14.48 -19.03
N LYS A 159 16.74 -14.90 -18.41
CA LYS A 159 15.39 -14.88 -19.00
C LYS A 159 14.36 -14.43 -17.98
N PHE A 160 13.28 -13.84 -18.49
CA PHE A 160 12.15 -13.36 -17.68
C PHE A 160 10.85 -13.93 -18.23
N ILE A 161 9.95 -14.31 -17.31
CA ILE A 161 8.56 -14.62 -17.64
C ILE A 161 7.71 -13.52 -17.00
N CYS A 162 7.21 -12.61 -17.81
CA CYS A 162 6.27 -11.59 -17.37
C CYS A 162 4.87 -12.17 -17.33
N THR A 163 4.21 -12.10 -16.17
CA THR A 163 2.88 -12.70 -15.98
C THR A 163 1.78 -11.66 -15.96
N GLY A 164 0.56 -12.13 -16.14
CA GLY A 164 -0.66 -11.36 -15.94
C GLY A 164 -1.50 -11.15 -17.19
N GLN A 165 -2.77 -11.46 -17.07
CA GLN A 165 -3.81 -11.21 -18.05
C GLN A 165 -4.87 -10.30 -17.44
N ARG A 166 -5.33 -9.30 -18.19
CA ARG A 166 -6.41 -8.42 -17.75
C ARG A 166 -7.74 -9.16 -17.66
N ILE A 167 -8.58 -8.72 -16.74
CA ILE A 167 -9.99 -9.09 -16.70
C ILE A 167 -10.73 -8.08 -17.59
N ALA A 168 -11.15 -8.49 -18.79
CA ALA A 168 -11.70 -7.59 -19.81
C ALA A 168 -12.89 -6.74 -19.32
N SER A 169 -13.74 -7.31 -18.45
CA SER A 169 -14.88 -6.61 -17.86
C SER A 169 -14.50 -5.57 -16.80
N MET A 170 -13.25 -5.57 -16.30
CA MET A 170 -12.78 -4.65 -15.26
C MET A 170 -11.69 -3.69 -15.75
N ASN A 171 -11.15 -3.94 -16.93
CA ASN A 171 -10.04 -3.15 -17.48
C ASN A 171 -10.27 -2.86 -18.96
N SER A 172 -10.59 -1.59 -19.27
CA SER A 172 -10.85 -1.10 -20.63
C SER A 172 -9.57 -0.71 -21.40
N SER A 173 -8.39 -0.71 -20.74
CA SER A 173 -7.13 -0.28 -21.39
C SER A 173 -6.71 -1.14 -22.59
N GLY A 174 -7.23 -2.35 -22.69
CA GLY A 174 -6.88 -3.29 -23.76
C GLY A 174 -5.52 -3.96 -23.62
N VAL A 175 -4.71 -3.58 -22.63
CA VAL A 175 -3.33 -4.07 -22.43
C VAL A 175 -3.28 -5.03 -21.26
N ASP A 176 -2.68 -6.20 -21.47
CA ASP A 176 -2.42 -7.17 -20.42
C ASP A 176 -1.22 -6.74 -19.56
N PRO A 177 -1.21 -7.01 -18.25
CA PRO A 177 -0.06 -6.71 -17.39
C PRO A 177 1.26 -7.30 -17.88
N ALA A 178 1.24 -8.50 -18.46
CA ALA A 178 2.42 -9.13 -19.05
C ALA A 178 2.97 -8.30 -20.21
N VAL A 179 2.10 -7.79 -21.09
CA VAL A 179 2.49 -6.94 -22.23
C VAL A 179 3.08 -5.63 -21.74
N ALA A 180 2.42 -4.98 -20.77
CA ALA A 180 2.94 -3.74 -20.19
C ALA A 180 4.33 -3.94 -19.57
N SER A 181 4.52 -5.03 -18.84
CA SER A 181 5.82 -5.39 -18.24
C SER A 181 6.88 -5.61 -19.29
N ARG A 182 6.59 -6.38 -20.35
CA ARG A 182 7.50 -6.63 -21.48
C ARG A 182 7.91 -5.31 -22.14
N ASP A 183 6.96 -4.46 -22.48
CA ASP A 183 7.25 -3.20 -23.18
C ASP A 183 8.12 -2.26 -22.33
N ILE A 184 7.91 -2.23 -21.01
CA ILE A 184 8.77 -1.47 -20.09
C ILE A 184 10.17 -2.07 -20.03
N LEU A 185 10.32 -3.39 -19.94
CA LEU A 185 11.63 -4.05 -19.91
C LEU A 185 12.40 -3.85 -21.21
N LEU A 186 11.73 -3.90 -22.37
CA LEU A 186 12.33 -3.57 -23.66
C LEU A 186 12.91 -2.14 -23.65
N ASN A 187 12.14 -1.18 -23.16
CA ASN A 187 12.57 0.21 -23.03
C ASN A 187 13.72 0.40 -22.01
N LEU A 188 13.86 -0.53 -21.06
CA LEU A 188 14.98 -0.58 -20.12
C LEU A 188 16.20 -1.38 -20.65
N GLY A 189 16.18 -1.79 -21.92
CA GLY A 189 17.29 -2.43 -22.58
C GLY A 189 17.39 -3.96 -22.41
N VAL A 190 16.35 -4.60 -21.90
CA VAL A 190 16.24 -6.06 -21.88
C VAL A 190 15.79 -6.52 -23.26
N PRO A 191 16.52 -7.40 -23.97
CA PRO A 191 16.14 -7.80 -25.33
C PRO A 191 14.90 -8.69 -25.33
N ASP A 192 14.11 -8.60 -26.40
CA ASP A 192 12.88 -9.38 -26.56
C ASP A 192 13.10 -10.90 -26.43
N SER A 193 14.24 -11.39 -26.93
CA SER A 193 14.63 -12.80 -26.83
C SER A 193 14.83 -13.31 -25.40
N ALA A 194 14.96 -12.40 -24.43
CA ALA A 194 15.07 -12.73 -23.01
C ALA A 194 13.71 -12.65 -22.27
N ILE A 195 12.65 -12.21 -22.93
CA ILE A 195 11.35 -11.97 -22.29
C ILE A 195 10.28 -12.91 -22.88
N GLU A 196 9.68 -13.71 -22.01
CA GLU A 196 8.50 -14.54 -22.32
C GLU A 196 7.29 -13.93 -21.62
N MET A 197 6.12 -14.05 -22.22
CA MET A 197 4.85 -13.63 -21.60
C MET A 197 4.00 -14.83 -21.24
N MET A 198 3.31 -14.72 -20.12
CA MET A 198 2.39 -15.74 -19.65
C MET A 198 1.10 -15.08 -19.15
N GLY A 199 -0.04 -15.73 -19.36
CA GLY A 199 -1.35 -15.29 -18.88
C GLY A 199 -1.50 -15.44 -17.36
N GLY A 200 -2.75 -15.46 -16.93
CA GLY A 200 -3.16 -15.57 -15.54
C GLY A 200 -3.87 -14.31 -15.06
N ARG A 201 -5.12 -14.45 -14.63
CA ARG A 201 -5.96 -13.33 -14.16
C ARG A 201 -5.78 -13.06 -12.66
N ASN A 202 -5.09 -13.94 -11.98
CA ASN A 202 -4.74 -13.86 -10.56
C ASN A 202 -3.54 -14.75 -10.25
N THR A 203 -2.90 -14.49 -9.11
CA THR A 203 -1.68 -15.19 -8.69
C THR A 203 -1.86 -16.73 -8.59
N SER A 204 -3.06 -17.21 -8.24
CA SER A 204 -3.32 -18.67 -8.17
C SER A 204 -3.31 -19.32 -9.55
N GLU A 205 -3.86 -18.65 -10.57
CA GLU A 205 -3.81 -19.12 -11.96
C GLU A 205 -2.38 -19.09 -12.49
N GLU A 206 -1.64 -17.99 -12.21
CA GLU A 206 -0.24 -17.82 -12.61
C GLU A 206 0.64 -18.94 -12.03
N MET A 207 0.54 -19.22 -10.73
CA MET A 207 1.34 -20.30 -10.09
C MET A 207 0.99 -21.68 -10.61
N ARG A 208 -0.27 -21.94 -10.94
CA ARG A 208 -0.70 -23.22 -11.52
C ARG A 208 -0.13 -23.41 -12.93
N GLU A 209 -0.17 -22.38 -13.76
CA GLU A 209 0.39 -22.42 -15.11
C GLU A 209 1.90 -22.61 -15.09
N LEU A 210 2.60 -21.86 -14.22
CA LEU A 210 4.04 -21.99 -14.00
C LEU A 210 4.44 -23.40 -13.57
N ALA A 211 3.69 -24.02 -12.65
CA ALA A 211 3.92 -25.39 -12.20
C ALA A 211 3.77 -26.41 -13.35
N GLY A 212 2.83 -26.16 -14.26
CA GLY A 212 2.67 -27.00 -15.46
C GLY A 212 3.88 -26.95 -16.39
N ARG A 213 4.53 -25.78 -16.50
CA ARG A 213 5.71 -25.56 -17.36
C ARG A 213 7.02 -26.04 -16.73
N SER A 214 7.14 -26.02 -15.41
CA SER A 214 8.41 -26.22 -14.69
C SER A 214 8.60 -27.62 -14.12
N ARG A 215 7.69 -28.58 -14.37
CA ARG A 215 7.68 -29.91 -13.71
C ARG A 215 8.95 -30.75 -13.92
N ASP A 216 9.66 -30.55 -15.01
CA ASP A 216 10.86 -31.32 -15.36
C ASP A 216 12.17 -30.46 -15.31
N SER A 217 12.11 -29.25 -14.81
CA SER A 217 13.26 -28.33 -14.87
C SER A 217 14.08 -28.35 -13.58
N LYS A 218 15.39 -28.58 -13.70
CA LYS A 218 16.38 -28.32 -12.66
C LYS A 218 16.80 -26.83 -12.63
N ALA A 219 16.08 -25.96 -13.34
CA ALA A 219 16.41 -24.55 -13.48
C ALA A 219 16.29 -23.83 -12.13
N ARG A 220 17.21 -22.93 -11.85
CA ARG A 220 17.12 -21.99 -10.74
C ARG A 220 16.12 -20.89 -11.11
N ILE A 221 14.97 -20.90 -10.48
CA ILE A 221 13.84 -20.01 -10.77
C ILE A 221 13.74 -18.95 -9.67
N GLY A 222 13.79 -17.67 -10.04
CA GLY A 222 13.48 -16.56 -9.15
C GLY A 222 12.00 -16.13 -9.27
N LEU A 223 11.39 -15.74 -8.17
CA LEU A 223 10.05 -15.14 -8.13
C LEU A 223 10.15 -13.68 -7.68
N LEU A 224 9.99 -12.77 -8.62
CA LEU A 224 10.11 -11.33 -8.41
C LEU A 224 8.75 -10.68 -8.29
N THR A 225 8.49 -10.09 -7.15
CA THR A 225 7.28 -9.30 -6.87
C THR A 225 7.53 -8.34 -5.70
N SER A 226 6.54 -7.50 -5.37
CA SER A 226 6.63 -6.63 -4.19
C SER A 226 6.82 -7.46 -2.91
N ALA A 227 7.68 -7.00 -2.00
CA ALA A 227 8.01 -7.68 -0.76
C ALA A 227 6.77 -8.00 0.08
N TRP A 228 5.83 -7.07 0.18
CA TRP A 228 4.55 -7.26 0.87
C TRP A 228 3.62 -8.30 0.22
N HIS A 229 3.84 -8.63 -1.05
CA HIS A 229 3.08 -9.64 -1.79
C HIS A 229 3.75 -11.03 -1.77
N LEU A 230 5.06 -11.09 -1.52
CA LEU A 230 5.82 -12.34 -1.52
C LEU A 230 5.27 -13.43 -0.60
N PRO A 231 4.82 -13.16 0.65
CA PRO A 231 4.30 -14.22 1.51
C PRO A 231 3.18 -15.02 0.84
N ARG A 232 2.25 -14.34 0.18
CA ARG A 232 1.14 -14.99 -0.53
C ARG A 232 1.60 -15.67 -1.82
N ALA A 233 2.45 -15.02 -2.60
CA ALA A 233 2.96 -15.57 -3.85
C ALA A 233 3.80 -16.84 -3.60
N MET A 234 4.71 -16.84 -2.63
CA MET A 234 5.52 -18.01 -2.25
C MET A 234 4.65 -19.14 -1.72
N ARG A 235 3.66 -18.84 -0.87
CA ARG A 235 2.70 -19.85 -0.39
C ARG A 235 1.95 -20.53 -1.53
N LEU A 236 1.50 -19.76 -2.53
CA LEU A 236 0.81 -20.29 -3.71
C LEU A 236 1.77 -21.08 -4.61
N ALA A 237 3.01 -20.62 -4.79
CA ALA A 237 4.03 -21.36 -5.52
C ALA A 237 4.30 -22.73 -4.87
N ASN A 238 4.55 -22.77 -3.56
CA ASN A 238 4.80 -23.99 -2.81
C ASN A 238 3.63 -24.98 -2.88
N ARG A 239 2.38 -24.51 -2.80
CA ARG A 239 1.18 -25.36 -2.93
C ARG A 239 1.06 -26.01 -4.31
N ASN A 240 1.63 -25.39 -5.33
CA ASN A 240 1.66 -25.94 -6.70
C ASN A 240 2.95 -26.72 -6.99
N GLY A 241 3.79 -26.99 -5.97
CA GLY A 241 5.01 -27.78 -6.11
C GLY A 241 6.21 -27.00 -6.68
N LEU A 242 6.12 -25.65 -6.75
CA LEU A 242 7.23 -24.78 -7.12
C LEU A 242 7.99 -24.36 -5.86
N GLN A 243 9.31 -24.26 -5.97
CA GLN A 243 10.18 -23.75 -4.90
C GLN A 243 11.07 -22.64 -5.47
N PRO A 244 10.49 -21.48 -5.87
CA PRO A 244 11.28 -20.40 -6.42
C PRO A 244 12.08 -19.67 -5.35
N ILE A 245 13.18 -19.03 -5.76
CA ILE A 245 13.98 -18.13 -4.93
C ILE A 245 13.23 -16.80 -4.85
N PRO A 246 12.91 -16.29 -3.63
CA PRO A 246 12.21 -15.01 -3.50
C PRO A 246 13.11 -13.85 -3.88
N LEU A 247 12.61 -12.95 -4.72
CA LEU A 247 13.29 -11.72 -5.15
C LEU A 247 12.41 -10.53 -4.77
N PRO A 248 12.57 -9.99 -3.54
CA PRO A 248 11.77 -8.89 -3.05
C PRO A 248 12.09 -7.57 -3.77
N ALA A 249 11.05 -6.86 -4.22
CA ALA A 249 11.09 -5.50 -4.71
C ALA A 249 10.05 -4.65 -3.96
N ASP A 250 10.03 -3.35 -4.15
CA ASP A 250 8.92 -2.49 -3.73
C ASP A 250 8.54 -2.70 -2.26
N PHE A 251 9.52 -2.56 -1.35
CA PHE A 251 9.27 -2.57 0.09
C PHE A 251 8.44 -1.35 0.51
N ARG A 252 7.44 -1.56 1.34
CA ARG A 252 6.64 -0.50 1.96
C ARG A 252 7.10 -0.16 3.37
N SER A 253 7.71 -1.11 4.07
CA SER A 253 8.43 -0.82 5.31
C SER A 253 9.64 0.05 4.98
N GLY A 254 9.75 1.19 5.66
CA GLY A 254 10.89 2.08 5.50
C GLY A 254 12.17 1.51 6.13
N PRO A 255 13.35 2.13 5.86
CA PRO A 255 14.59 1.79 6.54
C PRO A 255 14.39 1.88 8.06
N ARG A 256 14.83 0.87 8.78
CA ARG A 256 14.77 0.88 10.26
C ARG A 256 15.67 1.99 10.78
N SER A 257 15.05 3.11 11.18
CA SER A 257 15.75 4.24 11.82
C SER A 257 15.79 4.07 13.34
N ASN A 258 16.74 4.72 13.99
CA ASN A 258 16.89 4.72 15.44
C ASN A 258 15.82 5.56 16.19
N GLY A 259 14.67 5.83 15.57
CA GLY A 259 13.56 6.56 16.16
C GLY A 259 12.81 7.43 15.13
N PHE A 260 11.67 7.94 15.56
CA PHE A 260 10.84 8.86 14.75
C PHE A 260 11.09 10.30 15.18
N THR A 261 11.18 11.21 14.21
CA THR A 261 11.14 12.65 14.50
C THR A 261 9.73 13.09 14.91
N THR A 262 9.62 14.21 15.61
CA THR A 262 8.30 14.77 16.01
C THR A 262 7.39 14.97 14.79
N GLY A 263 7.93 15.45 13.68
CA GLY A 263 7.18 15.64 12.44
C GLY A 263 6.61 14.32 11.88
N GLN A 264 7.43 13.27 11.84
CA GLN A 264 7.00 11.93 11.42
C GLN A 264 5.91 11.36 12.34
N ILE A 265 6.03 11.56 13.66
CA ILE A 265 5.01 11.10 14.62
C ILE A 265 3.67 11.77 14.31
N VAL A 266 3.66 13.10 14.20
CA VAL A 266 2.42 13.85 13.94
C VAL A 266 1.84 13.51 12.57
N GLU A 267 2.67 13.45 11.52
CA GLU A 267 2.24 13.08 10.16
C GLU A 267 1.61 11.67 10.14
N SER A 268 2.25 10.69 10.80
CA SER A 268 1.77 9.30 10.85
C SER A 268 0.47 9.13 11.66
N MET A 269 0.18 10.03 12.59
CA MET A 269 -1.07 10.01 13.36
C MET A 269 -2.27 10.52 12.56
N LEU A 270 -2.04 11.35 11.54
CA LEU A 270 -3.11 11.92 10.73
C LEU A 270 -3.49 10.98 9.58
N PRO A 271 -4.80 10.75 9.33
CA PRO A 271 -5.21 9.91 8.22
C PRO A 271 -4.82 10.56 6.89
N ASN A 272 -4.14 9.77 6.05
CA ASN A 272 -3.65 10.19 4.75
C ASN A 272 -4.23 9.29 3.65
N GLY A 273 -4.59 9.87 2.50
CA GLY A 273 -5.20 9.14 1.39
C GLY A 273 -4.28 8.08 0.78
N SER A 274 -2.98 8.33 0.69
CA SER A 274 -1.99 7.35 0.20
C SER A 274 -1.82 6.18 1.18
N VAL A 275 -1.82 6.47 2.48
CA VAL A 275 -1.77 5.47 3.55
C VAL A 275 -3.02 4.61 3.57
N LEU A 276 -4.22 5.19 3.36
CA LEU A 276 -5.47 4.44 3.19
C LEU A 276 -5.36 3.40 2.06
N GLY A 277 -4.83 3.81 0.90
CA GLY A 277 -4.63 2.91 -0.25
C GLY A 277 -3.58 1.83 0.04
N SER A 278 -2.50 2.19 0.75
CA SER A 278 -1.48 1.24 1.21
C SER A 278 -2.08 0.19 2.14
N ASN A 279 -2.75 0.63 3.22
CA ASN A 279 -3.36 -0.26 4.21
C ASN A 279 -4.43 -1.17 3.61
N TRP A 280 -5.20 -0.67 2.64
CA TRP A 280 -6.14 -1.48 1.87
C TRP A 280 -5.43 -2.63 1.14
N SER A 281 -4.32 -2.33 0.46
CA SER A 281 -3.55 -3.35 -0.29
C SER A 281 -2.92 -4.38 0.66
N LEU A 282 -2.33 -3.93 1.78
CA LEU A 282 -1.74 -4.81 2.78
C LEU A 282 -2.80 -5.71 3.44
N ALA A 283 -3.95 -5.14 3.85
CA ALA A 283 -5.07 -5.91 4.41
C ALA A 283 -5.62 -6.95 3.42
N LYS A 284 -5.64 -6.63 2.13
CA LYS A 284 -6.04 -7.58 1.08
C LYS A 284 -5.09 -8.79 1.00
N GLU A 285 -3.79 -8.62 1.24
CA GLU A 285 -2.85 -9.74 1.29
C GLU A 285 -3.14 -10.67 2.47
N PHE A 286 -3.37 -10.12 3.67
CA PHE A 286 -3.77 -10.92 4.83
C PHE A 286 -5.06 -11.69 4.56
N LEU A 287 -6.07 -11.03 3.98
CA LEU A 287 -7.33 -11.68 3.62
C LEU A 287 -7.12 -12.78 2.57
N GLY A 288 -6.29 -12.52 1.55
CA GLY A 288 -5.95 -13.50 0.52
C GLY A 288 -5.27 -14.74 1.11
N MET A 289 -4.34 -14.54 2.04
CA MET A 289 -3.69 -15.66 2.76
C MET A 289 -4.67 -16.43 3.65
N LEU A 290 -5.58 -15.75 4.34
CA LEU A 290 -6.60 -16.38 5.19
C LEU A 290 -7.56 -17.24 4.36
N LEU A 291 -7.99 -16.74 3.21
CA LEU A 291 -8.88 -17.45 2.28
C LEU A 291 -8.18 -18.51 1.41
N GLY A 292 -6.85 -18.66 1.55
CA GLY A 292 -6.08 -19.63 0.79
C GLY A 292 -5.93 -19.30 -0.70
N ARG A 293 -6.09 -18.02 -1.03
CA ARG A 293 -6.01 -17.49 -2.41
C ARG A 293 -4.72 -16.73 -2.67
#